data_d1ef1de7acc16d7bedf9c21efead4480
#
_entry.id   d1ef1de7acc16d7bedf9c21efead4480
#
_cell.length_a   1.000
_cell.length_b   1.000
_cell.length_c   1.000
_cell.angle_alpha   90.00
_cell.angle_beta   90.00
_cell.angle_gamma   90.00
#
_symmetry.space_group_name_H-M   'P 1'
#
loop_
_entity.id
_entity.type
_entity.pdbx_description
1 polymer ?
#
loop_
_entity_poly.entity_id
_entity_poly.type
_entity_poly.pdbx_seq_one_letter_code
_entity_poly.pdbx_strand_id
1 'polypeptide(L)'
;MGLVKEVTRQRKELKLVVMSATLDAGKFQQYFNDAPLLAIPGRTFPVEIFYTPEPERDYLEASIRTVLQIHLCEETEGDVLMFLTGQEEIEEACKYVSSSILLYIILCMYIYS
;
A
#
# COMPACT_ATOMS: atom_id res chain seq x y z
N MET A 1 -3.86 9.95 20.86
CA MET A 1 -5.05 9.26 21.41
C MET A 1 -5.64 9.93 22.64
N GLY A 2 -4.85 10.54 23.56
CA GLY A 2 -5.37 11.22 24.76
C GLY A 2 -6.39 12.32 24.50
N LEU A 3 -6.11 13.23 23.58
CA LEU A 3 -7.05 14.32 23.19
C LEU A 3 -8.38 13.79 22.67
N VAL A 4 -8.36 12.72 21.88
CA VAL A 4 -9.59 12.12 21.32
C VAL A 4 -10.45 11.54 22.45
N LYS A 5 -9.82 10.87 23.43
CA LYS A 5 -10.51 10.35 24.61
C LYS A 5 -11.18 11.46 25.44
N GLU A 6 -10.53 12.62 25.55
CA GLU A 6 -11.10 13.76 26.27
C GLU A 6 -12.28 14.36 25.50
N VAL A 7 -12.16 14.53 24.19
CA VAL A 7 -13.26 15.02 23.34
C VAL A 7 -14.49 14.11 23.41
N THR A 8 -14.31 12.78 23.40
CA THR A 8 -15.44 11.83 23.50
C THR A 8 -16.13 11.86 24.86
N ARG A 9 -15.46 12.33 25.93
CA ARG A 9 -16.09 12.54 27.23
C ARG A 9 -17.00 13.77 27.24
N GLN A 10 -16.60 14.82 26.51
CA GLN A 10 -17.34 16.09 26.46
C GLN A 10 -18.46 16.03 25.42
N ARG A 11 -18.26 15.32 24.32
CA ARG A 11 -19.20 15.19 23.21
C ARG A 11 -19.74 13.77 23.11
N LYS A 12 -20.83 13.50 23.78
CA LYS A 12 -21.42 12.15 23.87
C LYS A 12 -22.04 11.68 22.54
N GLU A 13 -22.37 12.58 21.66
CA GLU A 13 -22.87 12.30 20.32
C GLU A 13 -21.76 11.82 19.36
N LEU A 14 -20.49 12.09 19.70
CA LEU A 14 -19.36 11.68 18.89
C LEU A 14 -19.10 10.19 19.04
N LYS A 15 -19.07 9.49 17.93
CA LYS A 15 -18.68 8.08 17.86
C LYS A 15 -17.22 7.97 17.44
N LEU A 16 -16.46 7.15 18.15
CA LEU A 16 -15.08 6.84 17.84
C LEU A 16 -14.96 5.39 17.42
N VAL A 17 -14.41 5.15 16.23
CA VAL A 17 -14.07 3.82 15.73
C VAL A 17 -12.56 3.76 15.53
N VAL A 18 -11.89 2.83 16.21
CA VAL A 18 -10.46 2.58 16.05
C VAL A 18 -10.30 1.26 15.29
N MET A 19 -9.58 1.30 14.17
CA MET A 19 -9.37 0.15 13.32
C MET A 19 -7.87 -0.08 13.12
N SER A 20 -7.45 -1.34 13.18
CA SER A 20 -6.08 -1.74 12.84
C SER A 20 -6.00 -3.24 12.60
N ALA A 21 -5.07 -3.65 11.76
CA ALA A 21 -4.73 -5.04 11.52
C ALA A 21 -3.75 -5.61 12.57
N THR A 22 -2.98 -4.77 13.26
CA THR A 22 -1.82 -5.17 14.08
C THR A 22 -1.88 -4.71 15.54
N LEU A 23 -3.00 -4.16 15.98
CA LEU A 23 -3.17 -3.65 17.34
C LEU A 23 -3.25 -4.75 18.39
N ASP A 24 -2.59 -4.50 19.52
CA ASP A 24 -2.93 -5.17 20.79
C ASP A 24 -4.33 -4.68 21.22
N ALA A 25 -5.33 -5.35 20.70
CA ALA A 25 -6.74 -4.95 20.87
C ALA A 25 -7.13 -4.85 22.34
N GLY A 26 -6.56 -5.67 23.21
CA GLY A 26 -6.85 -5.66 24.65
C GLY A 26 -6.41 -4.36 25.32
N LYS A 27 -5.24 -3.84 24.99
CA LYS A 27 -4.78 -2.56 25.55
C LYS A 27 -5.66 -1.38 25.10
N PHE A 28 -6.06 -1.37 23.83
CA PHE A 28 -6.95 -0.31 23.34
C PHE A 28 -8.35 -0.41 23.93
N GLN A 29 -8.88 -1.61 24.08
CA GLN A 29 -10.16 -1.83 24.74
C GLN A 29 -10.16 -1.25 26.16
N GLN A 30 -9.17 -1.62 26.98
CA GLN A 30 -9.03 -1.10 28.35
C GLN A 30 -8.83 0.41 28.37
N TYR A 31 -8.01 0.95 27.49
CA TYR A 31 -7.77 2.39 27.40
C TYR A 31 -9.06 3.18 27.12
N PHE A 32 -9.97 2.65 26.33
CA PHE A 32 -11.26 3.26 25.98
C PHE A 32 -12.44 2.72 26.82
N ASN A 33 -12.21 2.44 28.13
CA ASN A 33 -13.20 2.04 29.10
C ASN A 33 -13.96 0.77 28.69
N ASP A 34 -13.21 -0.26 28.35
CA ASP A 34 -13.75 -1.57 27.90
C ASP A 34 -14.70 -1.46 26.68
N ALA A 35 -14.30 -0.61 25.74
CA ALA A 35 -15.03 -0.42 24.49
C ALA A 35 -15.31 -1.78 23.79
N PRO A 36 -16.47 -1.94 23.12
CA PRO A 36 -16.74 -3.16 22.38
C PRO A 36 -15.67 -3.45 21.35
N LEU A 37 -15.20 -4.69 21.29
CA LEU A 37 -14.24 -5.18 20.31
C LEU A 37 -14.98 -5.98 19.24
N LEU A 38 -14.85 -5.56 17.98
CA LEU A 38 -15.36 -6.29 16.83
C LEU A 38 -14.18 -6.92 16.09
N ALA A 39 -14.10 -8.23 16.05
CA ALA A 39 -13.17 -8.96 15.23
C ALA A 39 -13.78 -9.24 13.86
N ILE A 40 -13.13 -8.75 12.80
CA ILE A 40 -13.54 -9.01 11.44
C ILE A 40 -12.57 -10.06 10.88
N PRO A 41 -13.04 -11.31 10.63
CA PRO A 41 -12.19 -12.33 10.04
C PRO A 41 -11.78 -11.92 8.63
N GLY A 42 -10.49 -11.94 8.35
CA GLY A 42 -9.92 -11.71 7.04
C GLY A 42 -9.48 -13.02 6.37
N ARG A 43 -9.20 -12.96 5.06
CA ARG A 43 -8.51 -14.01 4.34
C ARG A 43 -7.03 -13.64 4.26
N THR A 44 -6.17 -14.61 4.52
CA THR A 44 -4.74 -14.51 4.23
C THR A 44 -4.47 -15.20 2.89
N PHE A 45 -3.63 -14.59 2.07
CA PHE A 45 -3.16 -15.16 0.82
C PHE A 45 -1.67 -15.50 0.98
N PRO A 46 -1.15 -16.49 0.26
CA PRO A 46 0.28 -16.76 0.22
C PRO A 46 1.02 -15.48 -0.21
N VAL A 47 2.12 -15.18 0.48
CA VAL A 47 2.98 -14.04 0.16
C VAL A 47 4.39 -14.55 0.00
N GLU A 48 4.97 -14.33 -1.18
CA GLU A 48 6.38 -14.54 -1.42
C GLU A 48 7.13 -13.23 -1.24
N ILE A 49 8.28 -13.29 -0.57
CA ILE A 49 9.08 -12.11 -0.26
C ILE A 49 10.39 -12.19 -1.04
N PHE A 50 10.65 -11.18 -1.86
CA PHE A 50 11.88 -11.05 -2.63
C PHE A 50 12.66 -9.83 -2.16
N TYR A 51 13.98 -9.95 -2.17
CA TYR A 51 14.90 -8.87 -1.86
C TYR A 51 15.85 -8.66 -3.03
N THR A 52 16.33 -7.43 -3.21
CA THR A 52 17.43 -7.17 -4.12
C THR A 52 18.70 -7.83 -3.57
N PRO A 53 19.54 -8.48 -4.41
CA PRO A 53 20.77 -9.14 -3.94
C PRO A 53 21.79 -8.15 -3.37
N GLU A 54 21.78 -6.92 -3.85
CA GLU A 54 22.64 -5.82 -3.41
C GLU A 54 21.82 -4.54 -3.21
N PRO A 55 22.31 -3.61 -2.36
CA PRO A 55 21.67 -2.31 -2.19
C PRO A 55 21.63 -1.53 -3.51
N GLU A 56 20.46 -1.07 -3.90
CA GLU A 56 20.29 -0.22 -5.08
C GLU A 56 20.74 1.21 -4.77
N ARG A 57 21.46 1.85 -5.70
CA ARG A 57 21.90 3.24 -5.56
C ARG A 57 20.73 4.21 -5.77
N ASP A 58 19.87 3.89 -6.71
CA ASP A 58 18.63 4.62 -7.02
C ASP A 58 17.44 3.68 -6.85
N TYR A 59 16.80 3.78 -5.69
CA TYR A 59 15.66 2.91 -5.37
C TYR A 59 14.41 3.28 -6.18
N LEU A 60 14.29 4.54 -6.65
CA LEU A 60 13.17 4.97 -7.47
C LEU A 60 13.24 4.31 -8.84
N GLU A 61 14.40 4.39 -9.51
CA GLU A 61 14.64 3.72 -10.79
C GLU A 61 14.47 2.21 -10.66
N ALA A 62 15.03 1.59 -9.61
CA ALA A 62 14.92 0.17 -9.35
C ALA A 62 13.46 -0.27 -9.14
N SER A 63 12.67 0.52 -8.42
CA SER A 63 11.25 0.27 -8.19
C SER A 63 10.45 0.36 -9.48
N ILE A 64 10.67 1.37 -10.31
CA ILE A 64 10.03 1.54 -11.61
C ILE A 64 10.35 0.34 -12.52
N ARG A 65 11.61 -0.05 -12.61
CA ARG A 65 12.05 -1.21 -13.37
C ARG A 65 11.36 -2.49 -12.91
N THR A 66 11.23 -2.68 -11.60
CA THR A 66 10.53 -3.84 -11.01
C THR A 66 9.05 -3.85 -11.37
N VAL A 67 8.36 -2.70 -11.29
CA VAL A 67 6.95 -2.60 -11.70
C VAL A 67 6.77 -2.95 -13.17
N LEU A 68 7.63 -2.43 -14.03
CA LEU A 68 7.59 -2.75 -15.47
C LEU A 68 7.88 -4.24 -15.72
N GLN A 69 8.83 -4.83 -15.01
CA GLN A 69 9.12 -6.26 -15.10
C GLN A 69 7.91 -7.10 -14.68
N ILE A 70 7.27 -6.79 -13.57
CA ILE A 70 6.04 -7.47 -13.13
C ILE A 70 4.96 -7.35 -14.21
N HIS A 71 4.70 -6.14 -14.70
CA HIS A 71 3.67 -5.89 -15.71
C HIS A 71 3.90 -6.66 -17.01
N LEU A 72 5.15 -6.86 -17.40
CA LEU A 72 5.51 -7.52 -18.66
C LEU A 72 5.65 -9.05 -18.54
N CYS A 73 5.98 -9.56 -17.37
CA CYS A 73 6.36 -10.96 -17.18
C CYS A 73 5.29 -11.79 -16.43
N GLU A 74 4.42 -11.15 -15.63
CA GLU A 74 3.38 -11.89 -14.93
C GLU A 74 2.23 -12.24 -15.87
N GLU A 75 1.87 -13.52 -15.87
CA GLU A 75 0.76 -14.04 -16.71
C GLU A 75 -0.61 -13.82 -16.04
N THR A 76 -0.64 -13.68 -14.71
CA THR A 76 -1.87 -13.49 -13.95
C THR A 76 -2.20 -12.01 -13.79
N GLU A 77 -3.44 -11.64 -14.07
CA GLU A 77 -3.92 -10.28 -13.83
C GLU A 77 -3.88 -9.94 -12.33
N GLY A 78 -3.41 -8.75 -12.02
CA GLY A 78 -3.30 -8.26 -10.65
C GLY A 78 -2.92 -6.79 -10.59
N ASP A 79 -2.94 -6.26 -9.37
CA ASP A 79 -2.57 -4.87 -9.11
C ASP A 79 -1.16 -4.79 -8.50
N VAL A 80 -0.44 -3.72 -8.81
CA VAL A 80 0.87 -3.43 -8.24
C VAL A 80 0.76 -2.23 -7.32
N LEU A 81 1.16 -2.38 -6.06
CA LEU A 81 1.22 -1.30 -5.08
C LEU A 81 2.68 -0.97 -4.75
N MET A 82 3.11 0.24 -5.10
CA MET A 82 4.46 0.73 -4.85
C MET A 82 4.46 1.82 -3.78
N PHE A 83 5.25 1.61 -2.70
CA PHE A 83 5.41 2.58 -1.63
C PHE A 83 6.67 3.40 -1.84
N LEU A 84 6.52 4.73 -1.86
CA LEU A 84 7.62 5.70 -2.00
C LEU A 84 7.60 6.69 -0.85
N THR A 85 8.67 7.46 -0.68
CA THR A 85 8.89 8.29 0.51
C THR A 85 8.18 9.64 0.45
N GLY A 86 7.81 10.15 -0.74
CA GLY A 86 7.21 11.46 -0.88
C GLY A 86 6.46 11.68 -2.18
N GLN A 87 5.70 12.77 -2.23
CA GLN A 87 4.83 13.12 -3.36
C GLN A 87 5.62 13.31 -4.66
N GLU A 88 6.78 13.94 -4.59
CA GLU A 88 7.62 14.20 -5.79
C GLU A 88 8.05 12.90 -6.46
N GLU A 89 8.50 11.91 -5.68
CA GLU A 89 8.88 10.59 -6.18
C GLU A 89 7.67 9.82 -6.76
N ILE A 90 6.50 9.94 -6.14
CA ILE A 90 5.27 9.33 -6.64
C ILE A 90 4.90 9.90 -8.00
N GLU A 91 4.93 11.23 -8.15
CA GLU A 91 4.60 11.90 -9.41
C GLU A 91 5.62 11.55 -10.52
N GLU A 92 6.89 11.48 -10.16
CA GLU A 92 7.96 11.07 -11.08
C GLU A 92 7.78 9.61 -11.52
N ALA A 93 7.57 8.68 -10.59
CA ALA A 93 7.29 7.28 -10.89
C ALA A 93 6.08 7.12 -11.82
N CYS A 94 4.99 7.82 -11.55
CA CYS A 94 3.79 7.78 -12.38
C CYS A 94 4.06 8.22 -13.83
N LYS A 95 4.85 9.28 -14.03
CA LYS A 95 5.24 9.75 -15.37
C LYS A 95 6.04 8.70 -16.12
N TYR A 96 7.05 8.12 -15.47
CA TYR A 96 7.92 7.11 -16.10
C TYR A 96 7.15 5.83 -16.44
N VAL A 97 6.36 5.31 -15.52
CA VAL A 97 5.57 4.09 -15.74
C VAL A 97 4.56 4.29 -16.88
N SER A 98 3.82 5.39 -16.88
CA SER A 98 2.84 5.70 -17.94
C SER A 98 3.48 5.84 -19.31
N SER A 99 4.63 6.51 -19.40
CA SER A 99 5.36 6.69 -20.66
C SER A 99 5.94 5.37 -21.18
N SER A 100 6.44 4.52 -20.29
CA SER A 100 7.06 3.24 -20.65
C SER A 100 6.02 2.22 -21.11
N ILE A 101 4.86 2.15 -20.44
CA ILE A 101 3.76 1.27 -20.85
C ILE A 101 3.21 1.70 -22.22
N LEU A 102 3.03 3.00 -22.45
CA LEU A 102 2.57 3.51 -23.74
C LEU A 102 3.54 3.17 -24.87
N LEU A 103 4.85 3.31 -24.62
CA LEU A 103 5.89 2.97 -25.59
C LEU A 103 5.88 1.48 -25.93
N TYR A 104 5.66 0.61 -24.94
CA TYR A 104 5.59 -0.83 -25.13
C TYR A 104 4.35 -1.23 -25.97
N ILE A 105 3.19 -0.65 -25.70
CA ILE A 105 1.97 -0.88 -26.50
C ILE A 105 2.20 -0.46 -27.95
N ILE A 106 2.82 0.69 -28.20
CA ILE A 106 3.17 1.16 -29.55
C ILE A 106 4.13 0.19 -30.23
N LEU A 107 5.16 -0.27 -29.51
CA LEU A 107 6.14 -1.22 -30.05
C LEU A 107 5.52 -2.57 -30.39
N CYS A 108 4.64 -3.10 -29.54
CA CYS A 108 3.89 -4.33 -29.81
C CYS A 108 2.97 -4.18 -31.05
N MET A 109 2.28 -3.07 -31.19
CA MET A 109 1.46 -2.79 -32.38
C MET A 109 2.29 -2.73 -33.67
N TYR A 110 3.54 -2.25 -33.58
CA TYR A 110 4.44 -2.15 -34.74
C TYR A 110 5.06 -3.50 -35.16
N ILE A 111 5.23 -4.42 -34.22
CA ILE A 111 5.80 -5.76 -34.46
C ILE A 111 4.73 -6.72 -35.03
N TYR A 112 3.47 -6.52 -34.67
CA TYR A 112 2.34 -7.37 -35.12
C TYR A 112 1.53 -6.77 -36.30
N SER A 113 1.95 -5.66 -36.87
CA SER A 113 1.44 -5.08 -38.14
C SER A 113 2.32 -5.46 -39.31
#